data_47fef52250cad86865576349a1748d1e
#
_entry.id   47fef52250cad86865576349a1748d1e
#
_cell.length_a   1.000
_cell.length_b   1.000
_cell.length_c   1.000
_cell.angle_alpha   90.00
_cell.angle_beta   90.00
_cell.angle_gamma   90.00
#
_symmetry.space_group_name_H-M   'P 1'
#
loop_
_entity.id
_entity.type
_entity.pdbx_description
1 polymer ?
#
loop_
_entity_poly.entity_id
_entity_poly.type
_entity_poly.pdbx_seq_one_letter_code
_entity_poly.pdbx_strand_id
1 'polypeptide(L)'
;MIIHAYKYHGAGNDFIILDNRKFQYNSLTTEQIKLLCDRHFGIGGDGLMLLEPGNRYEFSMRYFNADGHEGTMCGNGGRCLVAFAAHKGITNFEFEATDGHHHAEILELGERQCIVKLKMIDINQYQQYSENSYFLNTGSPHYVEFVEDVMEYPVDEKGKYWRWHKDFKGGTNVNFVENVWTSVLPKQFGL
;
A
#
# COMPACT_ATOMS: atom_id res chain seq x y z
N MET A 1 11.50 -24.43 9.70
CA MET A 1 10.36 -24.23 8.75
C MET A 1 10.96 -23.72 7.45
N ILE A 2 10.54 -24.24 6.30
CA ILE A 2 10.93 -23.69 4.99
C ILE A 2 9.88 -22.64 4.62
N ILE A 3 10.33 -21.43 4.26
CA ILE A 3 9.45 -20.34 3.84
C ILE A 3 9.62 -20.15 2.33
N HIS A 4 8.53 -20.25 1.58
CA HIS A 4 8.48 -19.90 0.17
C HIS A 4 7.96 -18.48 0.05
N ALA A 5 8.85 -17.56 -0.27
CA ALA A 5 8.56 -16.13 -0.37
C ALA A 5 8.59 -15.66 -1.83
N TYR A 6 7.74 -14.70 -2.14
CA TYR A 6 7.68 -14.03 -3.43
C TYR A 6 7.94 -12.54 -3.22
N LYS A 7 8.67 -11.93 -4.14
CA LYS A 7 9.04 -10.52 -4.07
C LYS A 7 8.28 -9.74 -5.13
N TYR A 8 7.52 -8.74 -4.69
CA TYR A 8 6.75 -7.83 -5.56
C TYR A 8 7.03 -6.38 -5.17
N HIS A 9 6.79 -5.46 -6.09
CA HIS A 9 6.78 -4.04 -5.78
C HIS A 9 5.68 -3.31 -6.58
N GLY A 10 5.09 -2.30 -5.97
CA GLY A 10 4.19 -1.35 -6.62
C GLY A 10 4.79 0.05 -6.54
N ALA A 11 5.19 0.61 -7.68
CA ALA A 11 5.84 1.92 -7.76
C ALA A 11 7.09 2.07 -6.85
N GLY A 12 7.90 1.00 -6.74
CA GLY A 12 9.11 0.98 -5.91
C GLY A 12 8.89 0.59 -4.44
N ASN A 13 7.67 0.62 -3.94
CA ASN A 13 7.33 0.12 -2.60
C ASN A 13 7.27 -1.41 -2.64
N ASP A 14 8.18 -2.08 -1.95
CA ASP A 14 8.49 -3.49 -2.15
C ASP A 14 8.05 -4.38 -0.98
N PHE A 15 7.50 -5.54 -1.32
CA PHE A 15 6.86 -6.44 -0.37
C PHE A 15 7.33 -7.88 -0.52
N ILE A 16 7.34 -8.57 0.61
CA ILE A 16 7.44 -10.02 0.69
C ILE A 16 6.01 -10.56 0.71
N ILE A 17 5.66 -11.49 -0.18
CA ILE A 17 4.35 -12.13 -0.20
C ILE A 17 4.49 -13.62 0.09
N LEU A 18 3.68 -14.13 1.01
CA LEU A 18 3.58 -15.55 1.33
C LEU A 18 2.18 -16.07 0.99
N ASP A 19 2.12 -17.22 0.33
CA ASP A 19 0.87 -17.93 0.10
C ASP A 19 0.47 -18.69 1.38
N ASN A 20 -0.40 -18.08 2.17
CA ASN A 20 -0.88 -18.62 3.44
C ASN A 20 -2.28 -19.25 3.34
N ARG A 21 -2.73 -19.58 2.15
CA ARG A 21 -4.08 -20.20 1.96
C ARG A 21 -4.24 -21.56 2.68
N LYS A 22 -3.14 -22.16 3.14
CA LYS A 22 -3.14 -23.38 3.97
C LYS A 22 -2.77 -23.11 5.43
N PHE A 23 -2.71 -21.84 5.86
CA PHE A 23 -2.39 -21.41 7.22
C PHE A 23 -1.01 -21.83 7.76
N GLN A 24 -0.09 -22.22 6.86
CA GLN A 24 1.25 -22.70 7.23
C GLN A 24 2.15 -21.64 7.87
N TYR A 25 1.82 -20.35 7.73
CA TYR A 25 2.58 -19.22 8.23
C TYR A 25 1.90 -18.48 9.40
N ASN A 26 0.83 -19.03 9.97
CA ASN A 26 0.10 -18.42 11.10
C ASN A 26 0.94 -18.27 12.37
N SER A 27 1.98 -19.09 12.52
CA SER A 27 2.87 -19.06 13.68
C SER A 27 4.03 -18.09 13.56
N LEU A 28 4.12 -17.30 12.50
CA LEU A 28 5.16 -16.27 12.38
C LEU A 28 5.02 -15.22 13.49
N THR A 29 6.10 -15.00 14.23
CA THR A 29 6.14 -13.97 15.26
C THR A 29 6.51 -12.61 14.66
N THR A 30 6.27 -11.54 15.42
CA THR A 30 6.66 -10.17 15.06
C THR A 30 8.16 -10.09 14.74
N GLU A 31 9.02 -10.73 15.54
CA GLU A 31 10.47 -10.75 15.36
C GLU A 31 10.87 -11.48 14.07
N GLN A 32 10.17 -12.57 13.74
CA GLN A 32 10.44 -13.32 12.51
C GLN A 32 10.03 -12.52 11.29
N ILE A 33 8.89 -11.84 11.33
CA ILE A 33 8.44 -10.96 10.23
C ILE A 33 9.40 -9.79 10.07
N LYS A 34 9.80 -9.14 11.17
CA LYS A 34 10.81 -8.09 11.16
C LYS A 34 12.14 -8.56 10.56
N LEU A 35 12.59 -9.76 10.92
CA LEU A 35 13.81 -10.35 10.35
C LEU A 35 13.66 -10.61 8.85
N LEU A 36 12.51 -11.14 8.40
CA LEU A 36 12.26 -11.35 6.97
C LEU A 36 12.31 -10.03 6.18
N CYS A 37 11.78 -8.95 6.76
CA CYS A 37 11.77 -7.62 6.15
C CYS A 37 13.12 -6.89 6.23
N ASP A 38 14.07 -7.36 7.04
CA ASP A 38 15.40 -6.75 7.13
C ASP A 38 16.14 -6.87 5.80
N ARG A 39 16.69 -5.73 5.31
CA ARG A 39 17.34 -5.65 3.99
C ARG A 39 18.77 -6.23 3.98
N HIS A 40 19.36 -6.45 5.16
CA HIS A 40 20.72 -6.96 5.30
C HIS A 40 20.76 -8.42 5.75
N PHE A 41 19.85 -8.80 6.64
CA PHE A 41 19.84 -10.13 7.25
C PHE A 41 18.68 -11.01 6.86
N GLY A 42 17.69 -10.44 6.16
CA GLY A 42 16.50 -11.12 5.66
C GLY A 42 16.37 -11.06 4.14
N ILE A 43 15.15 -11.19 3.67
CA ILE A 43 14.79 -11.02 2.24
C ILE A 43 14.78 -9.52 1.89
N GLY A 44 14.41 -8.69 2.86
CA GLY A 44 14.26 -7.24 2.71
C GLY A 44 12.93 -6.83 2.08
N GLY A 45 12.28 -5.83 2.65
CA GLY A 45 11.05 -5.25 2.12
C GLY A 45 10.45 -4.20 3.04
N ASP A 46 9.58 -3.37 2.48
CA ASP A 46 8.83 -2.37 3.24
C ASP A 46 7.72 -3.00 4.09
N GLY A 47 7.39 -4.27 3.80
CA GLY A 47 6.46 -5.05 4.56
C GLY A 47 6.28 -6.47 4.04
N LEU A 48 5.50 -7.26 4.76
CA LEU A 48 5.16 -8.64 4.43
C LEU A 48 3.64 -8.77 4.31
N MET A 49 3.18 -9.50 3.31
CA MET A 49 1.77 -9.80 3.10
C MET A 49 1.53 -11.31 3.07
N LEU A 50 0.41 -11.70 3.66
CA LEU A 50 -0.11 -13.05 3.55
C LEU A 50 -1.32 -13.05 2.60
N LEU A 51 -1.29 -13.90 1.58
CA LEU A 51 -2.47 -14.30 0.83
C LEU A 51 -3.16 -15.41 1.61
N GLU A 52 -4.29 -15.11 2.22
CA GLU A 52 -5.06 -16.05 3.05
C GLU A 52 -6.36 -16.47 2.37
N PRO A 53 -6.99 -17.60 2.77
CA PRO A 53 -8.31 -17.90 2.26
C PRO A 53 -9.30 -16.87 2.78
N GLY A 54 -10.21 -16.43 1.92
CA GLY A 54 -11.29 -15.55 2.32
C GLY A 54 -12.43 -16.29 3.01
N ASN A 55 -13.16 -15.60 3.88
CA ASN A 55 -14.39 -16.13 4.46
C ASN A 55 -15.60 -15.87 3.56
N ARG A 56 -15.69 -14.69 3.01
CA ARG A 56 -16.79 -14.20 2.19
C ARG A 56 -16.41 -14.09 0.72
N TYR A 57 -15.14 -13.83 0.46
CA TYR A 57 -14.54 -13.67 -0.85
C TYR A 57 -13.52 -14.78 -1.09
N GLU A 58 -12.92 -14.85 -2.29
CA GLU A 58 -12.01 -15.93 -2.64
C GLU A 58 -10.71 -15.90 -1.84
N PHE A 59 -10.28 -14.70 -1.43
CA PHE A 59 -9.09 -14.52 -0.60
C PHE A 59 -9.21 -13.33 0.34
N SER A 60 -8.28 -13.25 1.28
CA SER A 60 -8.07 -12.09 2.14
C SER A 60 -6.61 -11.70 2.18
N MET A 61 -6.38 -10.43 2.50
CA MET A 61 -5.08 -9.81 2.66
C MET A 61 -4.80 -9.57 4.13
N ARG A 62 -3.68 -10.08 4.61
CA ARG A 62 -3.13 -9.67 5.90
C ARG A 62 -1.77 -9.03 5.67
N TYR A 63 -1.59 -7.82 6.19
CA TYR A 63 -0.40 -7.00 5.95
C TYR A 63 0.34 -6.71 7.24
N PHE A 64 1.67 -6.79 7.18
CA PHE A 64 2.58 -6.43 8.26
C PHE A 64 3.60 -5.41 7.76
N ASN A 65 3.82 -4.36 8.55
CA ASN A 65 4.90 -3.42 8.33
C ASN A 65 6.27 -4.10 8.52
N ALA A 66 7.34 -3.46 8.08
CA ALA A 66 8.70 -3.99 8.23
C ALA A 66 9.15 -4.17 9.69
N ASP A 67 8.48 -3.54 10.65
CA ASP A 67 8.72 -3.73 12.09
C ASP A 67 8.06 -5.00 12.67
N GLY A 68 7.30 -5.73 11.85
CA GLY A 68 6.60 -6.96 12.16
C GLY A 68 5.21 -6.78 12.76
N HIS A 69 4.75 -5.55 12.97
CA HIS A 69 3.39 -5.29 13.44
C HIS A 69 2.39 -5.24 12.30
N GLU A 70 1.19 -5.76 12.56
CA GLU A 70 0.11 -5.72 11.58
C GLU A 70 -0.26 -4.28 11.26
N GLY A 71 -0.39 -3.98 9.97
CA GLY A 71 -0.72 -2.67 9.44
C GLY A 71 -2.09 -2.67 8.76
N THR A 72 -2.51 -1.47 8.38
CA THR A 72 -3.69 -1.28 7.53
C THR A 72 -3.35 -1.58 6.07
N MET A 73 -4.35 -1.80 5.25
CA MET A 73 -4.17 -2.02 3.82
C MET A 73 -3.43 -0.84 3.17
N CYS A 74 -2.44 -1.17 2.35
CA CYS A 74 -1.69 -0.24 1.53
C CYS A 74 -2.05 -0.43 0.06
N GLY A 75 -2.40 0.63 -0.66
CA GLY A 75 -2.80 0.54 -2.07
C GLY A 75 -1.73 -0.09 -2.98
N ASN A 76 -0.44 0.20 -2.74
CA ASN A 76 0.67 -0.45 -3.46
C ASN A 76 0.72 -1.95 -3.13
N GLY A 77 0.56 -2.31 -1.86
CA GLY A 77 0.52 -3.69 -1.39
C GLY A 77 -0.68 -4.45 -1.94
N GLY A 78 -1.86 -3.84 -1.92
CA GLY A 78 -3.08 -4.43 -2.47
C GLY A 78 -2.92 -4.79 -3.95
N ARG A 79 -2.35 -3.89 -4.77
CA ARG A 79 -2.07 -4.20 -6.18
C ARG A 79 -1.06 -5.35 -6.34
N CYS A 80 -0.02 -5.39 -5.51
CA CYS A 80 0.96 -6.49 -5.52
C CYS A 80 0.32 -7.82 -5.14
N LEU A 81 -0.54 -7.85 -4.12
CA LEU A 81 -1.22 -9.07 -3.69
C LEU A 81 -2.22 -9.57 -4.74
N VAL A 82 -2.96 -8.66 -5.40
CA VAL A 82 -3.88 -9.01 -6.50
C VAL A 82 -3.12 -9.60 -7.68
N ALA A 83 -1.99 -8.99 -8.09
CA ALA A 83 -1.14 -9.55 -9.13
C ALA A 83 -0.61 -10.95 -8.75
N PHE A 84 -0.18 -11.13 -7.50
CA PHE A 84 0.25 -12.43 -6.99
C PHE A 84 -0.91 -13.45 -6.99
N ALA A 85 -2.11 -13.06 -6.54
CA ALA A 85 -3.30 -13.90 -6.56
C ALA A 85 -3.63 -14.37 -7.98
N ALA A 86 -3.56 -13.47 -8.97
CA ALA A 86 -3.74 -13.80 -10.38
C ALA A 86 -2.70 -14.82 -10.87
N HIS A 87 -1.42 -14.66 -10.54
CA HIS A 87 -0.36 -15.64 -10.84
C HIS A 87 -0.59 -16.99 -10.14
N LYS A 88 -1.39 -17.04 -9.07
CA LYS A 88 -1.82 -18.27 -8.38
C LYS A 88 -3.13 -18.84 -8.92
N GLY A 89 -3.65 -18.30 -10.03
CA GLY A 89 -4.85 -18.80 -10.71
C GLY A 89 -6.16 -18.29 -10.15
N ILE A 90 -6.13 -17.31 -9.23
CA ILE A 90 -7.33 -16.63 -8.75
C ILE A 90 -7.83 -15.70 -9.87
N THR A 91 -9.12 -15.69 -10.13
CA THR A 91 -9.75 -14.91 -11.22
C THR A 91 -10.77 -13.89 -10.73
N ASN A 92 -11.24 -14.04 -9.49
CA ASN A 92 -12.10 -13.07 -8.83
C ASN A 92 -11.29 -12.27 -7.81
N PHE A 93 -11.20 -10.95 -7.98
CA PHE A 93 -10.37 -10.06 -7.18
C PHE A 93 -11.19 -9.21 -6.20
N GLU A 94 -12.27 -9.79 -5.70
CA GLU A 94 -12.97 -9.32 -4.51
C GLU A 94 -12.26 -9.91 -3.29
N PHE A 95 -11.82 -9.09 -2.36
CA PHE A 95 -11.09 -9.55 -1.17
C PHE A 95 -11.33 -8.69 0.06
N GLU A 96 -11.02 -9.24 1.22
CA GLU A 96 -11.03 -8.52 2.49
C GLU A 96 -9.61 -8.19 2.93
N ALA A 97 -9.44 -6.99 3.48
CA ALA A 97 -8.27 -6.57 4.23
C ALA A 97 -8.70 -6.04 5.60
N THR A 98 -7.77 -5.61 6.43
CA THR A 98 -8.04 -5.12 7.80
C THR A 98 -9.03 -3.94 7.84
N ASP A 99 -9.06 -3.13 6.79
CA ASP A 99 -9.93 -1.95 6.64
C ASP A 99 -11.24 -2.24 5.90
N GLY A 100 -11.48 -3.49 5.49
CA GLY A 100 -12.74 -3.92 4.90
C GLY A 100 -12.61 -4.54 3.50
N HIS A 101 -13.68 -4.44 2.73
CA HIS A 101 -13.81 -5.02 1.41
C HIS A 101 -13.15 -4.17 0.33
N HIS A 102 -12.46 -4.84 -0.58
CA HIS A 102 -11.81 -4.25 -1.75
C HIS A 102 -12.19 -4.99 -3.02
N HIS A 103 -12.19 -4.24 -4.12
CA HIS A 103 -12.38 -4.73 -5.48
C HIS A 103 -11.19 -4.33 -6.35
N ALA A 104 -10.72 -5.23 -7.18
CA ALA A 104 -9.67 -4.96 -8.13
C ALA A 104 -9.95 -5.57 -9.51
N GLU A 105 -9.29 -5.03 -10.52
CA GLU A 105 -9.29 -5.53 -11.89
C GLU A 105 -7.85 -5.70 -12.37
N ILE A 106 -7.54 -6.81 -13.03
CA ILE A 106 -6.30 -6.97 -13.77
C ILE A 106 -6.50 -6.41 -15.18
N LEU A 107 -5.83 -5.31 -15.50
CA LEU A 107 -5.86 -4.72 -16.83
C LEU A 107 -4.83 -5.37 -17.75
N GLU A 108 -3.68 -5.78 -17.20
CA GLU A 108 -2.63 -6.48 -17.92
C GLU A 108 -1.94 -7.46 -16.96
N LEU A 109 -1.80 -8.71 -17.38
CA LEU A 109 -1.12 -9.77 -16.62
C LEU A 109 0.07 -10.28 -17.42
N GLY A 110 1.27 -9.80 -17.09
CA GLY A 110 2.54 -10.29 -17.62
C GLY A 110 3.33 -11.05 -16.57
N GLU A 111 4.35 -11.78 -16.97
CA GLU A 111 5.18 -12.57 -16.05
C GLU A 111 5.93 -11.72 -15.02
N ARG A 112 6.34 -10.51 -15.39
CA ARG A 112 7.18 -9.62 -14.57
C ARG A 112 6.53 -8.28 -14.25
N GLN A 113 5.51 -7.90 -15.00
CA GLN A 113 4.82 -6.64 -14.86
C GLN A 113 3.32 -6.87 -15.04
N CYS A 114 2.53 -6.31 -14.12
CA CYS A 114 1.08 -6.36 -14.16
C CYS A 114 0.53 -4.95 -13.98
N ILE A 115 -0.57 -4.65 -14.66
CA ILE A 115 -1.35 -3.43 -14.43
C ILE A 115 -2.60 -3.82 -13.67
N VAL A 116 -2.71 -3.33 -12.45
CA VAL A 116 -3.81 -3.60 -11.54
C VAL A 116 -4.54 -2.31 -11.21
N LYS A 117 -5.84 -2.28 -11.45
CA LYS A 117 -6.74 -1.24 -10.99
C LYS A 117 -7.37 -1.70 -9.67
N LEU A 118 -7.08 -0.98 -8.60
CA LEU A 118 -7.61 -1.25 -7.26
C LEU A 118 -8.58 -0.13 -6.87
N LYS A 119 -9.81 -0.50 -6.50
CA LYS A 119 -10.75 0.46 -5.94
C LYS A 119 -10.35 0.73 -4.49
N MET A 120 -10.04 1.99 -4.21
CA MET A 120 -9.80 2.48 -2.86
C MET A 120 -11.14 2.84 -2.19
N ILE A 121 -11.13 2.86 -0.85
CA ILE A 121 -12.31 3.27 -0.06
C ILE A 121 -12.60 4.75 -0.34
N ASP A 122 -13.87 5.07 -0.58
CA ASP A 122 -14.32 6.44 -0.79
C ASP A 122 -14.20 7.24 0.52
N ILE A 123 -13.56 8.39 0.45
CA ILE A 123 -13.39 9.29 1.60
C ILE A 123 -14.43 10.40 1.54
N ASN A 124 -15.32 10.40 2.51
CA ASN A 124 -16.39 11.40 2.60
C ASN A 124 -16.07 12.54 3.59
N GLN A 125 -14.96 12.44 4.31
CA GLN A 125 -14.57 13.43 5.30
C GLN A 125 -13.12 13.83 5.12
N TYR A 126 -12.90 15.12 5.02
CA TYR A 126 -11.58 15.74 5.09
C TYR A 126 -11.67 17.01 5.93
N GLN A 127 -10.57 17.38 6.53
CA GLN A 127 -10.44 18.61 7.30
C GLN A 127 -9.55 19.57 6.51
N GLN A 128 -10.04 20.78 6.26
CA GLN A 128 -9.16 21.86 5.80
C GLN A 128 -8.26 22.27 6.96
N TYR A 129 -6.94 22.17 6.76
CA TYR A 129 -5.93 22.46 7.77
C TYR A 129 -5.41 23.90 7.65
N SER A 130 -5.23 24.36 6.42
CA SER A 130 -4.94 25.74 6.07
C SER A 130 -5.61 26.13 4.75
N GLU A 131 -5.31 27.29 4.19
CA GLU A 131 -5.87 27.75 2.92
C GLU A 131 -5.57 26.77 1.76
N ASN A 132 -4.36 26.17 1.78
CA ASN A 132 -3.86 25.29 0.72
C ASN A 132 -3.56 23.86 1.21
N SER A 133 -3.96 23.48 2.43
CA SER A 133 -3.68 22.16 2.95
C SER A 133 -4.89 21.49 3.60
N TYR A 134 -4.88 20.16 3.52
CA TYR A 134 -5.96 19.30 3.97
C TYR A 134 -5.43 18.09 4.73
N PHE A 135 -6.23 17.61 5.66
CA PHE A 135 -5.98 16.36 6.38
C PHE A 135 -7.13 15.39 6.15
N LEU A 136 -6.81 14.15 5.82
CA LEU A 136 -7.79 13.09 5.59
C LEU A 136 -7.21 11.72 6.00
N ASN A 137 -8.11 10.77 6.28
CA ASN A 137 -7.72 9.42 6.62
C ASN A 137 -8.29 8.45 5.56
N THR A 138 -7.39 7.77 4.83
CA THR A 138 -7.72 6.79 3.79
C THR A 138 -7.51 5.35 4.25
N GLY A 139 -7.59 5.09 5.57
CA GLY A 139 -7.07 3.89 6.22
C GLY A 139 -5.74 4.18 6.91
N SER A 140 -5.01 5.19 6.46
CA SER A 140 -3.88 5.83 7.12
C SER A 140 -4.03 7.36 7.05
N PRO A 141 -3.45 8.11 8.01
CA PRO A 141 -3.55 9.57 8.01
C PRO A 141 -2.69 10.19 6.91
N HIS A 142 -3.22 11.19 6.24
CA HIS A 142 -2.56 11.96 5.19
C HIS A 142 -2.73 13.46 5.41
N TYR A 143 -1.60 14.17 5.40
CA TYR A 143 -1.53 15.62 5.22
C TYR A 143 -1.23 15.88 3.75
N VAL A 144 -2.03 16.71 3.11
CA VAL A 144 -1.90 17.08 1.69
C VAL A 144 -1.78 18.59 1.60
N GLU A 145 -0.73 19.07 0.99
CA GLU A 145 -0.48 20.50 0.78
C GLU A 145 -0.31 20.79 -0.71
N PHE A 146 -1.11 21.74 -1.21
CA PHE A 146 -0.98 22.25 -2.56
C PHE A 146 0.15 23.28 -2.60
N VAL A 147 1.12 23.04 -3.45
CA VAL A 147 2.33 23.87 -3.61
C VAL A 147 2.49 24.33 -5.05
N GLU A 148 3.24 25.40 -5.25
CA GLU A 148 3.73 25.82 -6.55
C GLU A 148 5.08 25.12 -6.80
N ASP A 149 5.33 24.69 -8.05
CA ASP A 149 6.59 24.05 -8.46
C ASP A 149 7.02 22.88 -7.56
N VAL A 150 6.25 21.80 -7.60
CA VAL A 150 6.49 20.61 -6.77
C VAL A 150 7.86 19.97 -7.04
N MET A 151 8.44 20.17 -8.21
CA MET A 151 9.74 19.60 -8.58
C MET A 151 10.90 20.26 -7.83
N GLU A 152 10.78 21.56 -7.51
CA GLU A 152 11.78 22.34 -6.75
C GLU A 152 11.42 22.45 -5.26
N TYR A 153 10.28 21.89 -4.84
CA TYR A 153 9.82 22.00 -3.45
C TYR A 153 10.73 21.22 -2.50
N PRO A 154 11.08 21.77 -1.32
CA PRO A 154 11.97 21.11 -0.35
C PRO A 154 11.26 19.97 0.40
N VAL A 155 10.91 18.90 -0.33
CA VAL A 155 10.10 17.77 0.12
C VAL A 155 10.66 17.10 1.37
N ASP A 156 11.98 16.89 1.43
CA ASP A 156 12.63 16.23 2.56
C ASP A 156 12.49 17.02 3.87
N GLU A 157 12.75 18.33 3.81
CA GLU A 157 12.69 19.21 4.99
C GLU A 157 11.24 19.35 5.47
N LYS A 158 10.36 19.75 4.57
CA LYS A 158 8.93 19.99 4.87
C LYS A 158 8.19 18.69 5.21
N GLY A 159 8.55 17.61 4.53
CA GLY A 159 7.99 16.27 4.80
C GLY A 159 8.35 15.78 6.21
N LYS A 160 9.61 15.92 6.64
CA LYS A 160 10.03 15.60 8.01
C LYS A 160 9.31 16.44 9.05
N TYR A 161 9.15 17.73 8.80
CA TYR A 161 8.45 18.64 9.70
C TYR A 161 7.00 18.22 9.89
N TRP A 162 6.24 18.02 8.81
CA TRP A 162 4.82 17.68 8.88
C TRP A 162 4.58 16.25 9.35
N ARG A 163 5.44 15.29 8.98
CA ARG A 163 5.28 13.90 9.40
C ARG A 163 5.17 13.73 10.90
N TRP A 164 5.92 14.51 11.67
CA TRP A 164 5.98 14.42 13.14
C TRP A 164 5.43 15.67 13.83
N HIS A 165 4.63 16.45 13.10
CA HIS A 165 4.02 17.63 13.70
C HIS A 165 3.10 17.23 14.87
N LYS A 166 3.10 18.04 15.94
CA LYS A 166 2.39 17.77 17.19
C LYS A 166 0.89 17.49 17.02
N ASP A 167 0.28 18.00 15.96
CA ASP A 167 -1.15 17.85 15.69
C ASP A 167 -1.47 16.46 15.12
N PHE A 168 -0.48 15.69 14.65
CA PHE A 168 -0.64 14.36 14.09
C PHE A 168 -0.06 13.31 15.02
N LYS A 169 -0.84 12.87 16.03
CA LYS A 169 -0.40 11.81 16.96
C LYS A 169 -0.07 10.53 16.21
N GLY A 170 1.17 10.04 16.36
CA GLY A 170 1.65 8.85 15.67
C GLY A 170 2.19 9.11 14.26
N GLY A 171 2.24 10.37 13.85
CA GLY A 171 2.72 10.78 12.53
C GLY A 171 1.64 10.72 11.45
N THR A 172 1.95 11.28 10.29
CA THR A 172 1.08 11.30 9.11
C THR A 172 1.90 11.07 7.84
N ASN A 173 1.28 10.53 6.81
CA ASN A 173 1.83 10.61 5.46
C ASN A 173 1.74 12.06 4.99
N VAL A 174 2.76 12.53 4.27
CA VAL A 174 2.83 13.91 3.79
C VAL A 174 2.89 13.87 2.28
N ASN A 175 2.01 14.64 1.64
CA ASN A 175 1.89 14.71 0.20
C ASN A 175 1.94 16.19 -0.22
N PHE A 176 2.89 16.54 -1.07
CA PHE A 176 2.92 17.83 -1.74
C PHE A 176 2.42 17.64 -3.17
N VAL A 177 1.46 18.45 -3.56
CA VAL A 177 0.80 18.33 -4.86
C VAL A 177 0.76 19.68 -5.55
N GLU A 178 1.00 19.69 -6.84
CA GLU A 178 0.86 20.86 -7.71
C GLU A 178 -0.38 20.70 -8.58
N ASN A 179 -1.13 21.77 -8.74
CA ASN A 179 -2.28 21.79 -9.62
C ASN A 179 -1.84 22.17 -11.03
N VAL A 180 -1.44 21.18 -11.81
CA VAL A 180 -0.97 21.37 -13.19
C VAL A 180 -2.14 21.33 -14.15
N TRP A 181 -2.65 22.48 -14.57
CA TRP A 181 -3.58 22.57 -15.69
C TRP A 181 -2.81 22.34 -17.00
N THR A 182 -2.61 21.09 -17.38
CA THR A 182 -2.10 20.79 -18.72
C THR A 182 -3.27 20.44 -19.64
N SER A 183 -3.39 21.20 -20.72
CA SER A 183 -4.21 20.84 -21.89
C SER A 183 -3.69 19.56 -22.59
N VAL A 184 -2.68 18.92 -22.01
CA VAL A 184 -1.96 17.75 -22.53
C VAL A 184 -1.64 16.79 -21.38
N LEU A 185 -2.68 16.28 -20.69
CA LEU A 185 -2.53 14.99 -20.07
C LEU A 185 -2.74 13.95 -21.18
N PRO A 186 -1.77 13.06 -21.43
CA PRO A 186 -2.04 11.93 -22.30
C PRO A 186 -3.23 11.16 -21.69
N LYS A 187 -4.20 10.77 -22.53
CA LYS A 187 -5.40 10.00 -22.14
C LYS A 187 -5.10 8.64 -21.47
N GLN A 188 -3.89 8.44 -20.99
CA GLN A 188 -3.41 7.19 -20.37
C GLN A 188 -3.51 7.16 -18.84
N PHE A 189 -3.81 8.30 -18.22
CA PHE A 189 -4.11 8.32 -16.77
C PHE A 189 -5.58 8.68 -16.58
N GLY A 190 -6.44 7.69 -16.84
CA GLY A 190 -7.85 7.78 -16.47
C GLY A 190 -7.94 7.90 -14.94
N LEU A 191 -8.46 9.02 -14.45
CA LEU A 191 -9.03 9.18 -13.13
C LEU A 191 -10.34 8.42 -13.06
#